data_63571c379bfc857644b5e04754c43aa7
#
_entry.id   63571c379bfc857644b5e04754c43aa7
#
_cell.length_a   1.000
_cell.length_b   1.000
_cell.length_c   1.000
_cell.angle_alpha   90.00
_cell.angle_beta   90.00
_cell.angle_gamma   90.00
#
_symmetry.space_group_name_H-M   'P 1'
#
loop_
_entity.id
_entity.type
_entity.pdbx_description
1 polymer ?
#
loop_
_entity_poly.entity_id
_entity_poly.type
_entity_poly.pdbx_seq_one_letter_code
_entity_poly.pdbx_strand_id
1 'polypeptide(L)' 'MIIFKLDDLLWRNKKTAEEVKLSTGISAATLSNIRNGKNINISIKTIDKLCKYFNCGISDLIEFVRDE' A
#
# COMPACT_ATOMS: atom_id res chain seq x y z
N MET A 1 -11.07 -12.33 0.06
CA MET A 1 -9.67 -12.02 0.37
C MET A 1 -9.36 -10.54 0.20
N ILE A 2 -8.33 -10.09 0.86
CA ILE A 2 -7.92 -8.68 0.77
C ILE A 2 -6.80 -8.54 -0.25
N ILE A 3 -6.94 -7.59 -1.18
CA ILE A 3 -5.88 -7.25 -2.11
C ILE A 3 -5.44 -5.81 -1.90
N PHE A 4 -4.15 -5.57 -2.04
CA PHE A 4 -3.60 -4.22 -1.98
C PHE A 4 -3.36 -3.71 -3.38
N LYS A 5 -3.73 -2.45 -3.62
CA LYS A 5 -3.57 -1.80 -4.91
C LYS A 5 -2.45 -0.77 -4.88
N LEU A 6 -1.38 -1.08 -4.14
CA LEU A 6 -0.25 -0.17 -4.00
C LEU A 6 0.44 0.12 -5.33
N ASP A 7 0.63 -0.91 -6.15
CA ASP A 7 1.26 -0.72 -7.47
C ASP A 7 0.46 0.26 -8.33
N ASP A 8 -0.86 0.15 -8.25
CA ASP A 8 -1.76 1.05 -8.97
C ASP A 8 -1.57 2.49 -8.54
N LEU A 9 -1.49 2.70 -7.23
CA LEU A 9 -1.27 4.03 -6.67
C LEU A 9 0.09 4.59 -7.07
N LEU A 10 1.12 3.76 -7.03
CA LEU A 10 2.46 4.17 -7.44
C LEU A 10 2.44 4.63 -8.90
N TRP A 11 1.82 3.82 -9.75
CA TRP A 11 1.77 4.10 -11.17
C TRP A 11 0.98 5.37 -11.47
N ARG A 12 -0.21 5.50 -10.87
CA ARG A 12 -1.08 6.66 -11.10
C ARG A 12 -0.46 7.96 -10.64
N ASN A 13 0.32 7.92 -9.57
CA ASN A 13 0.95 9.10 -9.00
C ASN A 13 2.39 9.30 -9.46
N LYS A 14 2.86 8.42 -10.33
CA LYS A 14 4.23 8.44 -10.85
C LYS A 14 5.27 8.47 -9.73
N LYS A 15 5.07 7.59 -8.75
CA LYS A 15 5.95 7.46 -7.59
C LYS A 15 6.61 6.10 -7.58
N THR A 16 7.78 6.02 -6.98
CA THR A 16 8.48 4.76 -6.79
C THR A 16 8.35 4.31 -5.34
N ALA A 17 8.57 3.02 -5.10
CA ALA A 17 8.56 2.49 -3.74
C ALA A 17 9.62 3.18 -2.88
N GLU A 18 10.74 3.53 -3.48
CA GLU A 18 11.82 4.24 -2.79
C GLU A 18 11.34 5.61 -2.28
N GLU A 19 10.61 6.35 -3.11
CA GLU A 19 10.07 7.64 -2.72
C GLU A 19 9.09 7.50 -1.56
N VAL A 20 8.22 6.49 -1.61
CA VAL A 20 7.26 6.23 -0.54
C VAL A 20 7.99 5.89 0.75
N LYS A 21 9.01 5.04 0.67
CA LYS A 21 9.83 4.65 1.82
C LYS A 21 10.44 5.89 2.48
N LEU A 22 11.05 6.76 1.70
CA LEU A 22 11.71 7.95 2.22
C LEU A 22 10.73 8.93 2.85
N SER A 23 9.55 9.06 2.26
CA SER A 23 8.56 10.03 2.73
C SER A 23 7.74 9.54 3.92
N THR A 24 7.46 8.24 3.99
CA THR A 24 6.58 7.69 5.03
C THR A 24 7.33 7.00 6.15
N GLY A 25 8.57 6.62 5.93
CA GLY A 25 9.33 5.84 6.88
C GLY A 25 8.96 4.35 6.90
N ILE A 26 8.10 3.92 5.99
CA ILE A 26 7.73 2.51 5.89
C ILE A 26 8.90 1.75 5.26
N SER A 27 9.27 0.61 5.84
CA SER A 27 10.43 -0.13 5.38
C SER A 27 10.23 -0.72 3.98
N ALA A 28 11.33 -0.90 3.25
CA ALA A 28 11.28 -1.51 1.94
C ALA A 28 10.70 -2.92 2.00
N ALA A 29 11.00 -3.67 3.06
CA ALA A 29 10.47 -5.02 3.25
C ALA A 29 8.94 -4.99 3.36
N THR A 30 8.40 -4.06 4.13
CA THR A 30 6.95 -3.92 4.30
C THR A 30 6.29 -3.57 2.97
N LEU A 31 6.85 -2.61 2.23
CA LEU A 31 6.30 -2.23 0.93
C LEU A 31 6.35 -3.39 -0.06
N SER A 32 7.45 -4.14 -0.07
CA SER A 32 7.59 -5.29 -0.93
C SER A 32 6.56 -6.37 -0.61
N ASN A 33 6.33 -6.64 0.68
CA ASN A 33 5.32 -7.62 1.10
C ASN A 33 3.92 -7.21 0.66
N ILE A 34 3.60 -5.93 0.78
CA ILE A 34 2.31 -5.41 0.34
C ILE A 34 2.15 -5.61 -1.17
N ARG A 35 3.18 -5.27 -1.94
CA ARG A 35 3.13 -5.36 -3.39
C ARG A 35 3.03 -6.80 -3.88
N ASN A 36 3.69 -7.71 -3.18
CA ASN A 36 3.71 -9.13 -3.57
C ASN A 36 2.57 -9.94 -2.96
N GLY A 37 1.79 -9.33 -2.10
CA GLY A 37 0.67 -10.01 -1.44
C GLY A 37 1.10 -11.07 -0.44
N LYS A 38 2.33 -10.97 0.08
CA LYS A 38 2.86 -11.95 1.03
C LYS A 38 2.84 -11.37 2.44
N ASN A 39 2.47 -12.22 3.41
CA ASN A 39 2.50 -11.87 4.83
C ASN A 39 1.90 -10.50 5.10
N ILE A 40 0.67 -10.32 4.60
CA ILE A 40 0.03 -9.01 4.72
C ILE A 40 -0.51 -8.84 6.13
N ASN A 41 0.38 -8.59 7.05
CA ASN A 41 0.03 -8.31 8.43
C ASN A 41 0.51 -6.89 8.71
N ILE A 42 -0.18 -5.93 8.13
CA ILE A 42 0.21 -4.54 8.26
C ILE A 42 -0.69 -3.80 9.23
N SER A 43 -0.12 -2.86 9.94
CA SER A 43 -0.87 -2.11 10.95
C SER A 43 -1.77 -1.06 10.31
N ILE A 44 -2.81 -0.68 11.04
CA ILE A 44 -3.69 0.42 10.62
C ILE A 44 -2.88 1.70 10.46
N LYS A 45 -1.85 1.88 11.31
CA LYS A 45 -0.97 3.03 11.22
C LYS A 45 -0.25 3.12 9.88
N THR A 46 0.19 1.98 9.35
CA THR A 46 0.84 1.93 8.05
C THR A 46 -0.15 2.29 6.94
N ILE A 47 -1.37 1.77 7.03
CA ILE A 47 -2.43 2.09 6.08
C ILE A 47 -2.72 3.59 6.11
N ASP A 48 -2.79 4.17 7.30
CA ASP A 48 -3.02 5.61 7.46
C ASP A 48 -1.93 6.44 6.79
N LYS A 49 -0.67 6.04 6.96
CA LYS A 49 0.45 6.74 6.34
C LYS A 49 0.37 6.70 4.82
N LEU A 50 0.03 5.54 4.26
CA LEU A 50 -0.09 5.39 2.81
C LEU A 50 -1.25 6.23 2.26
N CYS A 51 -2.38 6.21 2.92
CA CYS A 51 -3.53 7.00 2.49
C CYS A 51 -3.22 8.50 2.53
N LYS A 52 -2.53 8.95 3.56
CA LYS A 52 -2.12 10.35 3.66
C LYS A 52 -1.11 10.72 2.59
N TYR A 53 -0.14 9.86 2.34
CA TYR A 53 0.89 10.12 1.35
C TYR A 53 0.29 10.27 -0.05
N PHE A 54 -0.62 9.37 -0.43
CA PHE A 54 -1.25 9.41 -1.74
C PHE A 54 -2.49 10.28 -1.79
N ASN A 55 -2.91 10.83 -0.64
CA ASN A 55 -4.11 11.65 -0.53
C ASN A 55 -5.32 10.90 -1.12
N CYS A 56 -5.53 9.69 -0.65
CA CYS A 56 -6.59 8.82 -1.16
C CYS A 56 -7.36 8.19 -0.02
N GLY A 57 -8.50 7.59 -0.35
CA GLY A 57 -9.28 6.83 0.63
C GLY A 57 -8.75 5.41 0.75
N ILE A 58 -9.21 4.70 1.79
CA ILE A 58 -8.77 3.34 2.03
C ILE A 58 -9.17 2.41 0.89
N SER A 59 -10.32 2.68 0.25
CA SER A 59 -10.80 1.86 -0.85
C SER A 59 -9.92 1.98 -2.11
N ASP A 60 -9.12 3.03 -2.20
CA ASP A 60 -8.16 3.17 -3.29
C ASP A 60 -6.91 2.32 -3.06
N LEU A 61 -6.65 1.97 -1.81
CA LEU A 61 -5.47 1.20 -1.43
C LEU A 61 -5.77 -0.28 -1.26
N ILE A 62 -6.92 -0.61 -0.70
CA ILE A 62 -7.30 -1.97 -0.32
C ILE A 62 -8.64 -2.32 -0.93
N GLU A 63 -8.78 -3.57 -1.35
CA GLU A 63 -10.05 -4.06 -1.89
C GLU A 63 -10.34 -5.44 -1.31
N PHE A 64 -11.60 -5.70 -0.99
CA PHE A 64 -12.04 -7.02 -0.58
C PHE A 64 -12.66 -7.72 -1.79
N VAL A 65 -12.13 -8.88 -2.11
CA VAL A 65 -12.63 -9.71 -3.20
C VAL A 65 -13.14 -11.02 -2.61
N ARG A 66 -14.33 -11.40 -2.99
CA ARG A 66 -14.91 -12.66 -2.50
C ARG A 66 -14.23 -13.84 -3.14
N ASP A 67 -13.95 -14.84 -2.32
CA ASP A 67 -13.41 -16.12 -2.76
C ASP A 67 -14.60 -17.05 -3.00
N GLU A 68 -14.96 -17.28 -4.21
CA GLU A 68 -16.04 -18.20 -4.50
C GLU A 68 -15.63 -19.32 -5.39
#